data_4d24dd81e01c226ee5b7d46d22f5c846
#
_entry.id   4d24dd81e01c226ee5b7d46d22f5c846
#
_cell.length_a   1.000
_cell.length_b   1.000
_cell.length_c   1.000
_cell.angle_alpha   90.00
_cell.angle_beta   90.00
_cell.angle_gamma   90.00
#
_symmetry.space_group_name_H-M   'P 1'
#
loop_
_entity.id
_entity.type
_entity.pdbx_description
1 polymer ?
#
loop_
_entity_poly.entity_id
_entity_poly.type
_entity_poly.pdbx_seq_one_letter_code
_entity_poly.pdbx_strand_id
1 'polypeptide(L)'
;MATKGQAQDMPSSSGRISTLAKDNERPPSSRSSTSSWSEEPALTNMDISTGHMVLSYMEDHLRNKGRLQREWEALCRYEAEPSAREAALQKECATLNRPNAPLPYDHSRVVLNHLANAEGLDYINASTITDHDPRAPAYVAAQGPLPSTLAHFWQMIWEQGAVVIVALCRLQENHEQVCARYWPEEGAEVYHIYEVHLVSEHIWCDDYLVRSFYLKNLRTSETRTVTQFHFLSWPQGGVPPQTKALLEFRRKVNKSYRGRSCPIVVHDSNGAGRTGAYVLLDLVLGRMNKGAREIDIAATLEHLRDQRAGLVATRQQFEFVLMAVAEEVHAILKALPANQNEKRDLDKEAVKEEDEFSTRAKKKSEKNDLKDFPNAKPVSSKNEEN
;
A
#
# COMPACT_ATOMS: atom_id res chain seq x y z
N MET A 1 -65.31 -41.40 11.73
CA MET A 1 -64.68 -42.34 12.65
C MET A 1 -63.29 -41.70 12.99
N ALA A 2 -63.18 -40.96 13.98
CA ALA A 2 -63.03 -41.00 15.42
C ALA A 2 -62.06 -42.06 15.91
N THR A 3 -60.92 -41.55 16.48
CA THR A 3 -60.36 -41.80 17.82
C THR A 3 -58.98 -41.17 17.87
N LYS A 4 -58.74 -40.16 18.66
CA LYS A 4 -58.62 -39.96 20.11
C LYS A 4 -57.42 -40.71 20.76
N GLY A 5 -56.59 -39.95 21.42
CA GLY A 5 -55.89 -40.22 22.70
C GLY A 5 -54.34 -40.21 22.55
N GLN A 6 -53.57 -39.75 23.43
CA GLN A 6 -53.67 -39.08 24.74
C GLN A 6 -52.31 -38.52 25.09
N ALA A 7 -52.24 -37.41 25.83
CA ALA A 7 -51.10 -36.83 26.49
C ALA A 7 -50.71 -37.61 27.75
N GLN A 8 -49.46 -37.60 28.14
CA GLN A 8 -48.97 -37.81 29.54
C GLN A 8 -47.63 -37.09 29.68
N ASP A 9 -47.61 -36.08 30.43
CA ASP A 9 -47.24 -35.71 31.78
C ASP A 9 -45.74 -35.88 32.13
N MET A 10 -45.25 -34.75 32.62
CA MET A 10 -44.00 -34.59 33.35
C MET A 10 -43.92 -35.36 34.66
N PRO A 11 -42.71 -35.43 35.29
CA PRO A 11 -42.61 -34.71 36.51
C PRO A 11 -41.32 -33.86 36.69
N SER A 12 -41.58 -32.80 37.39
CA SER A 12 -40.62 -31.87 38.03
C SER A 12 -39.90 -32.51 39.20
N SER A 13 -38.62 -32.17 39.39
CA SER A 13 -38.06 -32.18 40.76
C SER A 13 -37.03 -31.03 40.92
N SER A 14 -37.34 -30.27 41.92
CA SER A 14 -36.59 -29.17 42.52
C SER A 14 -35.37 -29.65 43.28
N GLY A 15 -34.31 -28.85 43.32
CA GLY A 15 -33.17 -29.08 44.22
C GLY A 15 -32.16 -27.93 44.26
N ARG A 16 -32.44 -26.93 45.09
CA ARG A 16 -31.60 -26.09 45.96
C ARG A 16 -30.20 -25.62 45.51
N ILE A 17 -30.13 -24.31 45.32
CA ILE A 17 -29.27 -23.25 45.90
C ILE A 17 -28.02 -23.73 46.63
N SER A 18 -26.87 -23.26 46.09
CA SER A 18 -25.75 -22.81 46.92
C SER A 18 -25.07 -21.59 46.26
N THR A 19 -25.20 -20.50 46.96
CA THR A 19 -24.50 -19.25 46.76
C THR A 19 -23.00 -19.43 47.06
N LEU A 20 -22.12 -18.98 46.15
CA LEU A 20 -20.79 -18.50 46.55
C LEU A 20 -20.22 -17.55 45.46
N ALA A 21 -19.92 -16.36 45.95
CA ALA A 21 -18.89 -15.42 45.58
C ALA A 21 -18.88 -14.82 44.16
N LYS A 22 -19.17 -13.56 44.15
CA LYS A 22 -18.85 -12.54 43.15
C LYS A 22 -17.34 -12.50 42.91
N ASP A 23 -16.93 -12.72 41.69
CA ASP A 23 -15.75 -12.06 41.15
C ASP A 23 -16.15 -11.22 39.96
N ASN A 24 -15.99 -9.92 40.16
CA ASN A 24 -16.14 -8.87 39.20
C ASN A 24 -14.97 -8.91 38.21
N GLU A 25 -15.05 -9.70 37.17
CA GLU A 25 -14.24 -9.43 35.97
C GLU A 25 -15.01 -8.57 35.00
N ARG A 26 -14.68 -7.27 34.99
CA ARG A 26 -15.02 -6.35 33.91
C ARG A 26 -14.48 -6.95 32.61
N PRO A 27 -15.26 -7.01 31.53
CA PRO A 27 -14.72 -7.27 30.21
C PRO A 27 -13.71 -6.17 29.87
N PRO A 28 -12.56 -6.51 29.24
CA PRO A 28 -11.59 -5.52 28.86
C PRO A 28 -12.27 -4.49 27.95
N SER A 29 -12.25 -3.24 28.40
CA SER A 29 -12.68 -2.11 27.59
C SER A 29 -11.95 -2.20 26.26
N SER A 30 -12.71 -2.29 25.18
CA SER A 30 -12.21 -2.05 23.85
C SER A 30 -11.55 -0.67 23.86
N ARG A 31 -10.24 -0.65 23.97
CA ARG A 31 -9.44 0.52 23.63
C ARG A 31 -9.73 0.77 22.15
N SER A 32 -10.55 1.76 21.88
CA SER A 32 -10.54 2.40 20.58
C SER A 32 -9.10 2.87 20.39
N SER A 33 -8.34 2.12 19.63
CA SER A 33 -7.09 2.61 19.09
C SER A 33 -7.47 3.71 18.11
N THR A 34 -7.60 4.93 18.60
CA THR A 34 -7.32 6.10 17.81
C THR A 34 -5.85 5.96 17.46
N SER A 35 -5.58 5.23 16.36
CA SER A 35 -4.29 5.25 15.73
C SER A 35 -4.06 6.70 15.32
N SER A 36 -3.33 7.41 16.15
CA SER A 36 -2.60 8.59 15.76
C SER A 36 -1.74 8.14 14.59
N TRP A 37 -2.17 8.44 13.37
CA TRP A 37 -1.39 8.30 12.16
C TRP A 37 -0.35 9.41 12.18
N SER A 38 0.62 9.31 13.10
CA SER A 38 1.83 10.11 13.03
C SER A 38 2.45 9.79 11.68
N GLU A 39 2.71 10.82 10.89
CA GLU A 39 3.47 10.82 9.67
C GLU A 39 4.93 10.44 10.00
N GLU A 40 5.16 9.20 10.43
CA GLU A 40 6.53 8.70 10.47
C GLU A 40 6.99 8.58 9.02
N PRO A 41 8.04 9.31 8.62
CA PRO A 41 8.66 9.09 7.33
C PRO A 41 9.03 7.62 7.27
N ALA A 42 8.62 6.93 6.21
CA ALA A 42 8.97 5.54 6.02
C ALA A 42 10.49 5.41 6.20
N LEU A 43 10.94 4.56 7.13
CA LEU A 43 12.36 4.22 7.29
C LEU A 43 12.85 3.74 5.93
N THR A 44 13.64 4.56 5.25
CA THR A 44 14.13 4.24 3.92
C THR A 44 15.59 3.78 4.05
N ASN A 45 15.95 2.77 3.27
CA ASN A 45 17.33 2.32 3.14
C ASN A 45 18.15 3.19 2.15
N MET A 46 17.56 4.30 1.69
CA MET A 46 18.22 5.22 0.78
C MET A 46 19.33 5.98 1.53
N ASP A 47 20.55 5.92 1.02
CA ASP A 47 21.65 6.76 1.52
C ASP A 47 21.54 8.20 0.99
N ILE A 48 22.17 9.14 1.72
CA ILE A 48 22.13 10.57 1.41
C ILE A 48 22.71 10.87 0.02
N SER A 49 23.79 10.18 -0.36
CA SER A 49 24.46 10.38 -1.65
C SER A 49 23.55 9.97 -2.82
N THR A 50 22.91 8.80 -2.72
CA THR A 50 21.93 8.35 -3.70
C THR A 50 20.73 9.30 -3.80
N GLY A 51 20.24 9.80 -2.66
CA GLY A 51 19.16 10.80 -2.64
C GLY A 51 19.52 12.06 -3.41
N HIS A 52 20.70 12.61 -3.18
CA HIS A 52 21.19 13.80 -3.90
C HIS A 52 21.42 13.55 -5.39
N MET A 53 21.94 12.37 -5.78
CA MET A 53 22.08 12.02 -7.20
C MET A 53 20.74 11.94 -7.92
N VAL A 54 19.78 11.24 -7.33
CA VAL A 54 18.43 11.12 -7.89
C VAL A 54 17.79 12.50 -8.01
N LEU A 55 17.89 13.32 -6.98
CA LEU A 55 17.34 14.67 -6.98
C LEU A 55 17.97 15.55 -8.08
N SER A 56 19.30 15.53 -8.20
CA SER A 56 20.01 16.26 -9.26
C SER A 56 19.56 15.82 -10.68
N TYR A 57 19.40 14.52 -10.89
CA TYR A 57 18.88 13.97 -12.14
C TYR A 57 17.45 14.49 -12.44
N MET A 58 16.54 14.42 -11.45
CA MET A 58 15.17 14.90 -11.61
C MET A 58 15.11 16.41 -11.88
N GLU A 59 15.86 17.20 -11.12
CA GLU A 59 15.90 18.65 -11.30
C GLU A 59 16.47 19.06 -12.66
N ASP A 60 17.49 18.37 -13.16
CA ASP A 60 18.03 18.64 -14.50
C ASP A 60 16.97 18.36 -15.57
N HIS A 61 16.25 17.24 -15.49
CA HIS A 61 15.17 16.92 -16.42
C HIS A 61 14.02 17.93 -16.36
N LEU A 62 13.64 18.35 -15.16
CA LEU A 62 12.54 19.32 -14.98
C LEU A 62 12.93 20.73 -15.43
N ARG A 63 14.20 21.12 -15.32
CA ARG A 63 14.72 22.42 -15.78
C ARG A 63 14.95 22.43 -17.30
N ASN A 64 15.45 21.33 -17.84
CA ASN A 64 15.78 21.22 -19.26
C ASN A 64 14.61 20.64 -20.08
N LYS A 65 13.64 21.49 -20.44
CA LYS A 65 12.46 21.07 -21.19
C LYS A 65 12.80 20.40 -22.53
N GLY A 66 13.90 20.80 -23.18
CA GLY A 66 14.34 20.16 -24.44
C GLY A 66 14.86 18.73 -24.22
N ARG A 67 15.50 18.43 -23.09
CA ARG A 67 15.93 17.08 -22.73
C ARG A 67 14.71 16.20 -22.43
N LEU A 68 13.81 16.67 -21.58
CA LEU A 68 12.56 15.99 -21.24
C LEU A 68 11.73 15.68 -22.50
N GLN A 69 11.66 16.64 -23.45
CA GLN A 69 10.93 16.44 -24.72
C GLN A 69 11.55 15.32 -25.55
N ARG A 70 12.88 15.30 -25.72
CA ARG A 70 13.58 14.25 -26.51
C ARG A 70 13.42 12.87 -25.87
N GLU A 71 13.52 12.78 -24.55
CA GLU A 71 13.32 11.54 -23.80
C GLU A 71 11.87 11.03 -23.97
N TRP A 72 10.89 11.92 -23.83
CA TRP A 72 9.49 11.59 -24.06
C TRP A 72 9.24 11.12 -25.50
N GLU A 73 9.84 11.76 -26.51
CA GLU A 73 9.74 11.36 -27.91
C GLU A 73 10.37 9.99 -28.16
N ALA A 74 11.47 9.66 -27.49
CA ALA A 74 12.09 8.34 -27.53
C ALA A 74 11.15 7.29 -26.94
N LEU A 75 10.58 7.56 -25.78
CA LEU A 75 9.58 6.70 -25.14
C LEU A 75 8.32 6.50 -26.00
N CYS A 76 7.89 7.53 -26.75
CA CYS A 76 6.75 7.40 -27.66
C CYS A 76 7.05 6.53 -28.90
N ARG A 77 8.31 6.43 -29.31
CA ARG A 77 8.75 5.57 -30.43
C ARG A 77 9.09 4.15 -30.01
N TYR A 78 9.17 3.92 -28.68
CA TYR A 78 9.45 2.60 -28.16
C TYR A 78 8.33 1.62 -28.48
N GLU A 79 8.67 0.49 -29.05
CA GLU A 79 7.76 -0.62 -29.35
C GLU A 79 8.25 -1.88 -28.62
N ALA A 80 7.32 -2.54 -27.94
CA ALA A 80 7.61 -3.76 -27.21
C ALA A 80 7.85 -4.93 -28.17
N GLU A 81 8.73 -5.82 -27.80
CA GLU A 81 8.93 -7.08 -28.50
C GLU A 81 9.00 -8.23 -27.47
N PRO A 82 8.09 -9.23 -27.53
CA PRO A 82 6.99 -9.41 -28.49
C PRO A 82 5.79 -8.45 -28.27
N SER A 83 5.06 -8.15 -29.35
CA SER A 83 3.90 -7.25 -29.31
C SER A 83 2.59 -7.88 -29.83
N ALA A 84 2.53 -9.22 -29.95
CA ALA A 84 1.35 -9.95 -30.39
C ALA A 84 0.14 -9.69 -29.47
N ARG A 85 -1.07 -9.56 -30.08
CA ARG A 85 -2.34 -9.30 -29.40
C ARG A 85 -3.47 -10.12 -30.02
N GLU A 86 -3.17 -11.34 -30.41
CA GLU A 86 -4.08 -12.20 -31.17
C GLU A 86 -5.36 -12.50 -30.38
N ALA A 87 -5.25 -12.76 -29.09
CA ALA A 87 -6.41 -13.00 -28.24
C ALA A 87 -7.35 -11.79 -28.17
N ALA A 88 -6.79 -10.58 -28.06
CA ALA A 88 -7.57 -9.35 -27.97
C ALA A 88 -8.27 -8.97 -29.29
N LEU A 89 -7.72 -9.40 -30.41
CA LEU A 89 -8.23 -9.11 -31.75
C LEU A 89 -9.31 -10.10 -32.23
N GLN A 90 -9.60 -11.14 -31.44
CA GLN A 90 -10.68 -12.05 -31.76
C GLN A 90 -12.02 -11.32 -31.80
N LYS A 91 -12.90 -11.72 -32.69
CA LYS A 91 -14.18 -11.07 -32.93
C LYS A 91 -15.05 -11.01 -31.67
N GLU A 92 -15.02 -12.07 -30.89
CA GLU A 92 -15.75 -12.22 -29.63
C GLU A 92 -15.28 -11.24 -28.55
N CYS A 93 -14.00 -10.84 -28.62
CA CYS A 93 -13.39 -9.92 -27.66
C CYS A 93 -13.56 -8.44 -28.02
N ALA A 94 -13.98 -8.12 -29.25
CA ALA A 94 -14.05 -6.75 -29.75
C ALA A 94 -14.92 -5.84 -28.87
N THR A 95 -16.07 -6.32 -28.40
CA THR A 95 -17.01 -5.56 -27.56
C THR A 95 -16.61 -5.50 -26.10
N LEU A 96 -15.59 -6.24 -25.69
CA LEU A 96 -15.06 -6.28 -24.34
C LEU A 96 -13.97 -5.23 -24.11
N ASN A 97 -13.56 -4.52 -25.17
CA ASN A 97 -12.56 -3.47 -25.13
C ASN A 97 -13.20 -2.09 -25.22
N ARG A 98 -12.73 -1.17 -24.36
CA ARG A 98 -13.11 0.24 -24.50
C ARG A 98 -12.49 0.85 -25.76
N PRO A 99 -13.19 1.78 -26.43
CA PRO A 99 -12.55 2.60 -27.46
C PRO A 99 -11.29 3.28 -26.87
N ASN A 100 -10.20 3.27 -27.62
CA ASN A 100 -8.91 3.86 -27.24
C ASN A 100 -8.21 3.21 -26.02
N ALA A 101 -8.71 2.09 -25.49
CA ALA A 101 -7.94 1.30 -24.56
C ALA A 101 -6.86 0.49 -25.29
N PRO A 102 -5.61 0.45 -24.82
CA PRO A 102 -4.61 -0.43 -25.41
C PRO A 102 -5.04 -1.89 -25.24
N LEU A 103 -4.89 -2.66 -26.32
CA LEU A 103 -5.12 -4.09 -26.27
C LEU A 103 -3.95 -4.76 -25.52
N PRO A 104 -4.23 -5.68 -24.61
CA PRO A 104 -3.18 -6.40 -23.88
C PRO A 104 -2.38 -7.30 -24.81
N TYR A 105 -1.09 -7.40 -24.54
CA TYR A 105 -0.21 -8.36 -25.24
C TYR A 105 -0.52 -9.80 -24.81
N ASP A 106 -0.39 -10.76 -25.72
CA ASP A 106 -0.68 -12.18 -25.44
C ASP A 106 0.21 -12.75 -24.33
N HIS A 107 1.46 -12.33 -24.26
CA HIS A 107 2.44 -12.84 -23.28
C HIS A 107 2.21 -12.32 -21.85
N SER A 108 1.48 -11.21 -21.67
CA SER A 108 1.30 -10.54 -20.39
C SER A 108 -0.16 -10.35 -19.98
N ARG A 109 -1.12 -10.69 -20.84
CA ARG A 109 -2.54 -10.56 -20.53
C ARG A 109 -2.96 -11.41 -19.34
N VAL A 110 -3.94 -10.96 -18.61
CA VAL A 110 -4.66 -11.81 -17.65
C VAL A 110 -5.52 -12.79 -18.41
N VAL A 111 -5.37 -14.07 -18.10
CA VAL A 111 -6.15 -15.18 -18.67
C VAL A 111 -7.17 -15.64 -17.64
N LEU A 112 -8.46 -15.54 -17.98
CA LEU A 112 -9.54 -15.99 -17.12
C LEU A 112 -9.83 -17.49 -17.34
N ASN A 113 -10.34 -18.14 -16.32
CA ASN A 113 -10.87 -19.50 -16.48
C ASN A 113 -12.18 -19.45 -17.27
N HIS A 114 -12.14 -19.80 -18.54
CA HIS A 114 -13.30 -19.82 -19.45
C HIS A 114 -14.46 -20.70 -18.96
N LEU A 115 -14.21 -21.67 -18.09
CA LEU A 115 -15.25 -22.53 -17.49
C LEU A 115 -15.98 -21.85 -16.31
N ALA A 116 -15.49 -20.71 -15.86
CA ALA A 116 -16.04 -20.00 -14.71
C ALA A 116 -16.86 -18.75 -15.06
N ASN A 117 -17.10 -18.49 -16.34
CA ASN A 117 -17.96 -17.39 -16.79
C ASN A 117 -19.04 -17.89 -17.78
N ALA A 118 -20.03 -17.05 -18.03
CA ALA A 118 -21.19 -17.40 -18.86
C ALA A 118 -20.86 -17.45 -20.34
N GLU A 119 -19.91 -16.62 -20.78
CA GLU A 119 -19.51 -16.44 -22.18
C GLU A 119 -18.53 -17.51 -22.66
N GLY A 120 -17.91 -18.28 -21.74
CA GLY A 120 -16.89 -19.27 -22.07
C GLY A 120 -15.61 -18.64 -22.61
N LEU A 121 -15.32 -17.36 -22.27
CA LEU A 121 -14.16 -16.62 -22.73
C LEU A 121 -13.08 -16.54 -21.64
N ASP A 122 -11.82 -16.60 -22.08
CA ASP A 122 -10.66 -16.43 -21.19
C ASP A 122 -10.11 -14.99 -21.18
N TYR A 123 -10.84 -14.05 -21.75
CA TYR A 123 -10.39 -12.71 -22.07
C TYR A 123 -10.94 -11.63 -21.14
N ILE A 124 -10.05 -10.75 -20.72
CA ILE A 124 -10.33 -9.43 -20.15
C ILE A 124 -9.24 -8.45 -20.59
N ASN A 125 -9.60 -7.18 -20.80
CA ASN A 125 -8.59 -6.16 -21.09
C ASN A 125 -7.84 -5.76 -19.82
N ALA A 126 -6.87 -6.58 -19.46
CA ALA A 126 -5.98 -6.43 -18.33
C ALA A 126 -4.63 -7.12 -18.60
N SER A 127 -3.56 -6.58 -18.04
CA SER A 127 -2.18 -7.09 -18.16
C SER A 127 -1.55 -7.24 -16.79
N THR A 128 -0.83 -8.33 -16.56
CA THR A 128 0.02 -8.51 -15.40
C THR A 128 1.28 -7.67 -15.57
N ILE A 129 1.62 -6.89 -14.57
CA ILE A 129 2.80 -6.01 -14.55
C ILE A 129 3.69 -6.42 -13.39
N THR A 130 4.93 -6.77 -13.70
CA THR A 130 5.93 -7.18 -12.71
C THR A 130 7.23 -6.44 -12.91
N ASP A 131 7.98 -6.28 -11.83
CA ASP A 131 9.35 -5.78 -11.87
C ASP A 131 10.34 -6.95 -11.95
N HIS A 132 11.56 -6.67 -12.42
CA HIS A 132 12.69 -7.59 -12.37
C HIS A 132 13.09 -7.97 -10.94
N ASP A 133 12.93 -7.03 -9.98
CA ASP A 133 13.12 -7.32 -8.56
C ASP A 133 11.95 -8.16 -8.02
N PRO A 134 12.18 -9.43 -7.64
CA PRO A 134 11.12 -10.28 -7.10
C PRO A 134 10.53 -9.77 -5.78
N ARG A 135 11.14 -8.81 -5.14
CA ARG A 135 10.64 -8.16 -3.92
C ARG A 135 9.68 -7.00 -4.22
N ALA A 136 9.64 -6.52 -5.47
CA ALA A 136 8.71 -5.49 -5.88
C ALA A 136 7.27 -5.99 -5.88
N PRO A 137 6.28 -5.12 -5.70
CA PRO A 137 4.89 -5.47 -5.86
C PRO A 137 4.60 -6.00 -7.27
N ALA A 138 3.61 -6.89 -7.38
CA ALA A 138 3.00 -7.25 -8.65
C ALA A 138 1.70 -6.44 -8.82
N TYR A 139 1.39 -6.07 -10.05
CA TYR A 139 0.19 -5.33 -10.40
C TYR A 139 -0.59 -6.03 -11.49
N VAL A 140 -1.85 -5.69 -11.58
CA VAL A 140 -2.67 -5.94 -12.77
C VAL A 140 -3.17 -4.57 -13.25
N ALA A 141 -2.73 -4.16 -14.43
CA ALA A 141 -3.20 -2.94 -15.08
C ALA A 141 -4.42 -3.27 -15.96
N ALA A 142 -5.57 -2.69 -15.65
CA ALA A 142 -6.83 -3.00 -16.30
C ALA A 142 -7.55 -1.75 -16.81
N GLN A 143 -8.35 -1.88 -17.87
CA GLN A 143 -9.33 -0.86 -18.23
C GLN A 143 -10.43 -0.78 -17.18
N GLY A 144 -11.06 0.37 -17.02
CA GLY A 144 -12.28 0.51 -16.22
C GLY A 144 -13.39 -0.39 -16.77
N PRO A 145 -14.06 -1.19 -15.94
CA PRO A 145 -15.08 -2.11 -16.40
C PRO A 145 -16.14 -1.47 -17.29
N LEU A 146 -16.58 -2.21 -18.30
CA LEU A 146 -17.78 -1.94 -19.09
C LEU A 146 -18.99 -2.59 -18.40
N PRO A 147 -20.22 -2.16 -18.66
CA PRO A 147 -21.42 -2.86 -18.16
C PRO A 147 -21.42 -4.34 -18.50
N SER A 148 -20.88 -4.73 -19.65
CA SER A 148 -20.77 -6.13 -20.10
C SER A 148 -19.61 -6.91 -19.44
N THR A 149 -18.65 -6.26 -18.79
CA THR A 149 -17.47 -6.93 -18.23
C THR A 149 -17.40 -6.91 -16.70
N LEU A 150 -18.50 -6.55 -16.03
CA LEU A 150 -18.54 -6.50 -14.54
C LEU A 150 -18.24 -7.85 -13.92
N ALA A 151 -18.85 -8.91 -14.42
CA ALA A 151 -18.63 -10.26 -13.93
C ALA A 151 -17.18 -10.74 -14.19
N HIS A 152 -16.63 -10.46 -15.37
CA HIS A 152 -15.23 -10.77 -15.70
C HIS A 152 -14.24 -10.00 -14.79
N PHE A 153 -14.56 -8.76 -14.43
CA PHE A 153 -13.72 -7.98 -13.53
C PHE A 153 -13.64 -8.63 -12.13
N TRP A 154 -14.77 -9.04 -11.55
CA TRP A 154 -14.77 -9.73 -10.26
C TRP A 154 -14.17 -11.14 -10.34
N GLN A 155 -14.34 -11.84 -11.46
CA GLN A 155 -13.64 -13.09 -11.75
C GLN A 155 -12.12 -12.88 -11.74
N MET A 156 -11.62 -11.84 -12.41
CA MET A 156 -10.20 -11.48 -12.39
C MET A 156 -9.71 -11.21 -10.97
N ILE A 157 -10.42 -10.39 -10.20
CA ILE A 157 -10.07 -10.10 -8.79
C ILE A 157 -9.95 -11.39 -7.99
N TRP A 158 -10.91 -12.31 -8.18
CA TRP A 158 -10.90 -13.59 -7.47
C TRP A 158 -9.76 -14.50 -7.91
N GLU A 159 -9.58 -14.73 -9.19
CA GLU A 159 -8.60 -15.66 -9.74
C GLU A 159 -7.16 -15.20 -9.54
N GLN A 160 -6.91 -13.88 -9.63
CA GLN A 160 -5.59 -13.31 -9.36
C GLN A 160 -5.28 -13.22 -7.86
N GLY A 161 -6.21 -13.55 -6.97
CA GLY A 161 -6.02 -13.45 -5.53
C GLY A 161 -5.89 -12.00 -5.04
N ALA A 162 -6.33 -11.03 -5.84
CA ALA A 162 -6.21 -9.61 -5.50
C ALA A 162 -7.12 -9.24 -4.32
N VAL A 163 -6.58 -8.47 -3.39
CA VAL A 163 -7.30 -7.94 -2.22
C VAL A 163 -7.28 -6.41 -2.17
N VAL A 164 -6.58 -5.78 -3.10
CA VAL A 164 -6.48 -4.33 -3.23
C VAL A 164 -6.79 -3.90 -4.66
N ILE A 165 -7.72 -2.96 -4.80
CA ILE A 165 -8.06 -2.31 -6.05
C ILE A 165 -7.71 -0.83 -5.91
N VAL A 166 -7.04 -0.27 -6.91
CA VAL A 166 -6.74 1.15 -7.05
C VAL A 166 -7.51 1.68 -8.26
N ALA A 167 -8.54 2.49 -8.00
CA ALA A 167 -9.34 3.15 -9.02
C ALA A 167 -8.88 4.60 -9.16
N LEU A 168 -8.48 5.01 -10.37
CA LEU A 168 -7.88 6.32 -10.67
C LEU A 168 -8.77 7.20 -11.57
N CYS A 169 -10.03 6.87 -11.72
CA CYS A 169 -10.99 7.63 -12.47
C CYS A 169 -12.33 7.70 -11.76
N ARG A 170 -13.10 8.73 -12.01
CA ARG A 170 -14.51 8.78 -11.64
C ARG A 170 -15.32 7.82 -12.53
N LEU A 171 -16.57 7.56 -12.19
CA LEU A 171 -17.45 6.78 -13.06
C LEU A 171 -17.83 7.56 -14.32
N GLN A 172 -17.97 8.87 -14.18
CA GLN A 172 -18.27 9.81 -15.27
C GLN A 172 -17.27 10.96 -15.27
N GLU A 173 -16.73 11.28 -16.44
CA GLU A 173 -15.85 12.42 -16.68
C GLU A 173 -16.28 13.10 -17.99
N ASN A 174 -16.34 14.43 -18.02
CA ASN A 174 -16.77 15.20 -19.21
C ASN A 174 -18.12 14.73 -19.81
N HIS A 175 -19.07 14.33 -18.96
CA HIS A 175 -20.38 13.79 -19.33
C HIS A 175 -20.35 12.42 -20.03
N GLU A 176 -19.20 11.74 -20.05
CA GLU A 176 -19.05 10.38 -20.57
C GLU A 176 -18.85 9.39 -19.44
N GLN A 177 -19.43 8.19 -19.57
CA GLN A 177 -19.18 7.09 -18.66
C GLN A 177 -17.84 6.44 -18.97
N VAL A 178 -16.84 6.70 -18.14
CA VAL A 178 -15.48 6.20 -18.31
C VAL A 178 -15.18 4.92 -17.53
N CYS A 179 -16.06 4.57 -16.60
CA CYS A 179 -16.01 3.32 -15.83
C CYS A 179 -17.43 2.95 -15.41
N ALA A 180 -17.86 1.72 -15.63
CA ALA A 180 -19.10 1.23 -15.05
C ALA A 180 -18.93 1.02 -13.54
N ARG A 181 -19.99 1.28 -12.76
CA ARG A 181 -19.98 0.95 -11.36
C ARG A 181 -19.99 -0.58 -11.21
N TYR A 182 -18.99 -1.12 -10.56
CA TYR A 182 -18.82 -2.55 -10.35
C TYR A 182 -19.02 -2.97 -8.87
N TRP A 183 -19.65 -2.12 -8.08
CA TRP A 183 -19.98 -2.39 -6.67
C TRP A 183 -21.41 -1.91 -6.39
N PRO A 184 -22.13 -2.55 -5.42
CA PRO A 184 -23.45 -2.10 -5.02
C PRO A 184 -23.40 -0.72 -4.34
N GLU A 185 -24.50 0.03 -4.41
CA GLU A 185 -24.65 1.29 -3.65
C GLU A 185 -24.77 1.02 -2.15
N GLU A 186 -25.51 -0.06 -1.82
CA GLU A 186 -25.68 -0.57 -0.47
C GLU A 186 -25.95 -2.08 -0.54
N GLY A 187 -25.68 -2.77 0.57
CA GLY A 187 -25.94 -4.20 0.65
C GLY A 187 -25.03 -5.03 -0.26
N ALA A 188 -25.61 -5.97 -0.98
CA ALA A 188 -24.90 -6.93 -1.83
C ALA A 188 -25.51 -7.01 -3.23
N GLU A 189 -24.65 -7.26 -4.23
CA GLU A 189 -25.02 -7.49 -5.62
C GLU A 189 -24.27 -8.70 -6.16
N VAL A 190 -24.93 -9.48 -7.04
CA VAL A 190 -24.36 -10.70 -7.61
C VAL A 190 -23.94 -10.43 -9.06
N TYR A 191 -22.66 -10.70 -9.33
CA TYR A 191 -22.04 -10.66 -10.65
C TYR A 191 -21.66 -12.08 -11.07
N HIS A 192 -22.54 -12.75 -11.79
CA HIS A 192 -22.46 -14.17 -12.16
C HIS A 192 -22.35 -15.08 -10.91
N ILE A 193 -21.18 -15.64 -10.61
CA ILE A 193 -20.93 -16.49 -9.42
C ILE A 193 -20.29 -15.72 -8.26
N TYR A 194 -20.11 -14.42 -8.39
CA TYR A 194 -19.47 -13.58 -7.38
C TYR A 194 -20.48 -12.64 -6.74
N GLU A 195 -20.66 -12.78 -5.44
CA GLU A 195 -21.46 -11.86 -4.62
C GLU A 195 -20.53 -10.82 -3.99
N VAL A 196 -20.83 -9.57 -4.21
CA VAL A 196 -20.07 -8.43 -3.68
C VAL A 196 -20.93 -7.69 -2.67
N HIS A 197 -20.51 -7.63 -1.44
CA HIS A 197 -21.18 -6.91 -0.37
C HIS A 197 -20.38 -5.67 0.01
N LEU A 198 -20.98 -4.48 -0.05
CA LEU A 198 -20.38 -3.24 0.43
C LEU A 198 -20.42 -3.22 1.96
N VAL A 199 -19.25 -3.35 2.58
CA VAL A 199 -19.09 -3.36 4.05
C VAL A 199 -19.00 -1.95 4.60
N SER A 200 -18.20 -1.11 3.97
CA SER A 200 -17.97 0.27 4.40
C SER A 200 -17.45 1.16 3.28
N GLU A 201 -17.79 2.44 3.36
CA GLU A 201 -17.22 3.50 2.57
C GLU A 201 -16.71 4.58 3.52
N HIS A 202 -15.47 5.00 3.34
CA HIS A 202 -14.84 6.03 4.15
C HIS A 202 -14.21 7.11 3.27
N ILE A 203 -14.71 8.33 3.38
CA ILE A 203 -14.16 9.51 2.71
C ILE A 203 -12.98 10.02 3.55
N TRP A 204 -11.78 9.93 3.02
CA TRP A 204 -10.57 10.39 3.73
C TRP A 204 -10.33 11.88 3.56
N CYS A 205 -10.51 12.37 2.34
CA CYS A 205 -10.39 13.77 1.97
C CYS A 205 -11.11 14.01 0.64
N ASP A 206 -11.06 15.21 0.11
CA ASP A 206 -11.66 15.55 -1.17
C ASP A 206 -11.04 14.81 -2.36
N ASP A 207 -9.79 14.34 -2.21
CA ASP A 207 -9.04 13.68 -3.27
C ASP A 207 -9.37 12.20 -3.41
N TYR A 208 -9.69 11.48 -2.31
CA TYR A 208 -9.92 10.04 -2.37
C TYR A 208 -10.75 9.49 -1.21
N LEU A 209 -11.33 8.34 -1.48
CA LEU A 209 -12.06 7.54 -0.51
C LEU A 209 -11.66 6.06 -0.57
N VAL A 210 -12.05 5.29 0.43
CA VAL A 210 -11.74 3.87 0.55
C VAL A 210 -13.02 3.09 0.81
N ARG A 211 -13.25 2.01 0.03
CA ARG A 211 -14.34 1.06 0.22
C ARG A 211 -13.81 -0.30 0.62
N SER A 212 -14.54 -0.97 1.47
CA SER A 212 -14.29 -2.38 1.81
C SER A 212 -15.45 -3.24 1.34
N PHE A 213 -15.11 -4.36 0.73
CA PHE A 213 -16.07 -5.33 0.23
C PHE A 213 -15.82 -6.72 0.81
N TYR A 214 -16.88 -7.49 1.03
CA TYR A 214 -16.79 -8.94 1.05
C TYR A 214 -17.08 -9.46 -0.35
N LEU A 215 -16.13 -10.18 -0.92
CA LEU A 215 -16.25 -10.86 -2.20
C LEU A 215 -16.40 -12.36 -1.93
N LYS A 216 -17.56 -12.90 -2.25
CA LYS A 216 -17.91 -14.32 -2.04
C LYS A 216 -18.04 -15.03 -3.36
N ASN A 217 -17.37 -16.18 -3.49
CA ASN A 217 -17.61 -17.11 -4.59
C ASN A 217 -18.76 -18.04 -4.20
N LEU A 218 -19.88 -17.96 -4.92
CA LEU A 218 -21.08 -18.71 -4.63
C LEU A 218 -20.95 -20.22 -4.92
N ARG A 219 -19.99 -20.64 -5.75
CA ARG A 219 -19.71 -22.06 -6.01
C ARG A 219 -18.93 -22.71 -4.87
N THR A 220 -17.95 -22.02 -4.30
CA THR A 220 -17.09 -22.56 -3.23
C THR A 220 -17.52 -22.12 -1.84
N SER A 221 -18.42 -21.14 -1.75
CA SER A 221 -18.83 -20.48 -0.49
C SER A 221 -17.69 -19.76 0.24
N GLU A 222 -16.51 -19.61 -0.38
CA GLU A 222 -15.38 -18.86 0.18
C GLU A 222 -15.64 -17.36 0.07
N THR A 223 -15.19 -16.61 1.09
CA THR A 223 -15.30 -15.16 1.14
C THR A 223 -13.93 -14.53 1.37
N ARG A 224 -13.65 -13.43 0.67
CA ARG A 224 -12.42 -12.62 0.83
C ARG A 224 -12.79 -11.16 1.05
N THR A 225 -11.97 -10.46 1.83
CA THR A 225 -12.08 -9.01 1.96
C THR A 225 -11.26 -8.35 0.87
N VAL A 226 -11.88 -7.44 0.12
CA VAL A 226 -11.24 -6.64 -0.92
C VAL A 226 -11.37 -5.17 -0.54
N THR A 227 -10.29 -4.41 -0.62
CA THR A 227 -10.28 -2.97 -0.34
C THR A 227 -10.05 -2.19 -1.63
N GLN A 228 -10.95 -1.26 -1.93
CA GLN A 228 -10.81 -0.33 -3.05
C GLN A 228 -10.37 1.03 -2.54
N PHE A 229 -9.26 1.52 -3.07
CA PHE A 229 -8.78 2.89 -2.94
C PHE A 229 -9.17 3.67 -4.19
N HIS A 230 -10.01 4.67 -4.06
CA HIS A 230 -10.58 5.40 -5.19
C HIS A 230 -10.13 6.86 -5.17
N PHE A 231 -9.23 7.22 -6.09
CA PHE A 231 -8.71 8.56 -6.26
C PHE A 231 -9.63 9.36 -7.20
N LEU A 232 -10.14 10.50 -6.75
CA LEU A 232 -11.22 11.25 -7.41
C LEU A 232 -10.77 12.53 -8.13
N SER A 233 -9.63 13.10 -7.72
CA SER A 233 -9.16 14.42 -8.20
C SER A 233 -8.15 14.34 -9.34
N TRP A 234 -8.06 13.20 -10.04
CA TRP A 234 -7.18 13.02 -11.19
C TRP A 234 -7.95 13.13 -12.50
N PRO A 235 -7.87 14.26 -13.23
CA PRO A 235 -8.62 14.46 -14.46
C PRO A 235 -8.12 13.56 -15.60
N GLN A 236 -9.02 13.20 -16.50
CA GLN A 236 -8.69 12.40 -17.70
C GLN A 236 -7.63 13.11 -18.55
N GLY A 237 -6.58 12.40 -18.95
CA GLY A 237 -5.49 12.93 -19.78
C GLY A 237 -4.57 13.92 -19.05
N GLY A 238 -4.91 14.33 -17.84
CA GLY A 238 -4.15 15.28 -17.02
C GLY A 238 -3.36 14.61 -15.89
N VAL A 239 -3.05 15.41 -14.88
CA VAL A 239 -2.34 15.05 -13.67
C VAL A 239 -3.11 15.51 -12.44
N PRO A 240 -2.86 14.93 -11.25
CA PRO A 240 -3.42 15.44 -9.99
C PRO A 240 -3.00 16.90 -9.75
N PRO A 241 -3.82 17.70 -9.07
CA PRO A 241 -3.49 19.10 -8.75
C PRO A 241 -2.22 19.23 -7.89
N GLN A 242 -1.95 18.24 -7.05
CA GLN A 242 -0.81 18.20 -6.14
C GLN A 242 -0.22 16.80 -6.07
N THR A 243 1.10 16.71 -6.08
CA THR A 243 1.88 15.48 -5.90
C THR A 243 1.64 14.86 -4.52
N LYS A 244 1.54 15.69 -3.48
CA LYS A 244 1.35 15.29 -2.08
C LYS A 244 0.15 14.36 -1.90
N ALA A 245 -1.00 14.69 -2.49
CA ALA A 245 -2.22 13.87 -2.36
C ALA A 245 -2.01 12.44 -2.90
N LEU A 246 -1.34 12.32 -4.07
CA LEU A 246 -1.05 11.01 -4.66
C LEU A 246 0.00 10.24 -3.86
N LEU A 247 1.01 10.91 -3.30
CA LEU A 247 2.02 10.28 -2.44
C LEU A 247 1.41 9.74 -1.13
N GLU A 248 0.51 10.49 -0.49
CA GLU A 248 -0.22 10.04 0.69
C GLU A 248 -1.15 8.86 0.38
N PHE A 249 -1.89 8.95 -0.71
CA PHE A 249 -2.73 7.87 -1.22
C PHE A 249 -1.90 6.58 -1.44
N ARG A 250 -0.77 6.68 -2.14
CA ARG A 250 0.16 5.57 -2.36
C ARG A 250 0.61 4.90 -1.05
N ARG A 251 0.99 5.70 -0.04
CA ARG A 251 1.42 5.16 1.28
C ARG A 251 0.31 4.34 1.93
N LYS A 252 -0.96 4.76 1.80
CA LYS A 252 -2.11 4.02 2.34
C LYS A 252 -2.36 2.72 1.57
N VAL A 253 -2.28 2.74 0.25
CA VAL A 253 -2.40 1.55 -0.60
C VAL A 253 -1.34 0.53 -0.19
N ASN A 254 -0.07 0.94 -0.06
CA ASN A 254 1.04 0.05 0.27
C ASN A 254 0.93 -0.59 1.66
N LYS A 255 0.27 0.05 2.62
CA LYS A 255 -0.04 -0.55 3.94
C LYS A 255 -1.03 -1.71 3.82
N SER A 256 -1.83 -1.77 2.78
CA SER A 256 -2.82 -2.83 2.52
C SER A 256 -2.29 -3.95 1.62
N TYR A 257 -1.09 -3.80 1.05
CA TYR A 257 -0.48 -4.81 0.19
C TYR A 257 -0.11 -6.08 0.96
N ARG A 258 -0.43 -7.26 0.40
CA ARG A 258 -0.27 -8.56 1.06
C ARG A 258 0.81 -9.45 0.45
N GLY A 259 1.60 -8.94 -0.47
CA GLY A 259 2.67 -9.68 -1.15
C GLY A 259 2.34 -10.04 -2.60
N ARG A 260 3.33 -10.59 -3.33
CA ARG A 260 3.25 -10.83 -4.78
C ARG A 260 2.13 -11.77 -5.23
N SER A 261 1.72 -12.70 -4.38
CA SER A 261 0.60 -13.59 -4.64
C SER A 261 -0.77 -12.90 -4.61
N CYS A 262 -0.82 -11.64 -4.16
CA CYS A 262 -2.02 -10.82 -4.10
C CYS A 262 -1.72 -9.51 -4.84
N PRO A 263 -1.70 -9.47 -6.18
CA PRO A 263 -1.33 -8.28 -6.93
C PRO A 263 -2.30 -7.13 -6.65
N ILE A 264 -1.80 -5.90 -6.79
CA ILE A 264 -2.63 -4.70 -6.73
C ILE A 264 -3.27 -4.51 -8.11
N VAL A 265 -4.60 -4.53 -8.18
CA VAL A 265 -5.31 -4.22 -9.42
C VAL A 265 -5.45 -2.71 -9.54
N VAL A 266 -4.87 -2.15 -10.59
CA VAL A 266 -4.91 -0.70 -10.86
C VAL A 266 -5.67 -0.45 -12.15
N HIS A 267 -6.67 0.41 -12.11
CA HIS A 267 -7.40 0.79 -13.31
C HIS A 267 -7.71 2.30 -13.34
N ASP A 268 -7.83 2.81 -14.53
CA ASP A 268 -8.47 4.07 -14.87
C ASP A 268 -9.55 3.83 -15.94
N SER A 269 -9.83 4.77 -16.83
CA SER A 269 -10.77 4.55 -17.93
C SER A 269 -10.26 3.53 -18.95
N ASN A 270 -9.02 3.69 -19.45
CA ASN A 270 -8.42 2.84 -20.48
C ASN A 270 -7.33 1.89 -19.97
N GLY A 271 -6.95 1.99 -18.69
CA GLY A 271 -5.92 1.16 -18.10
C GLY A 271 -4.50 1.45 -18.58
N ALA A 272 -4.22 2.70 -18.95
CA ALA A 272 -2.92 3.10 -19.50
C ALA A 272 -2.35 4.38 -18.90
N GLY A 273 -3.02 5.52 -19.04
CA GLY A 273 -2.45 6.82 -18.67
C GLY A 273 -2.22 6.98 -17.18
N ARG A 274 -3.28 7.15 -16.41
CA ARG A 274 -3.24 7.29 -14.94
C ARG A 274 -2.72 6.02 -14.28
N THR A 275 -3.14 4.86 -14.78
CA THR A 275 -2.69 3.55 -14.34
C THR A 275 -1.17 3.41 -14.44
N GLY A 276 -0.61 3.74 -15.61
CA GLY A 276 0.83 3.69 -15.84
C GLY A 276 1.62 4.66 -14.98
N ALA A 277 1.13 5.89 -14.83
CA ALA A 277 1.78 6.90 -13.99
C ALA A 277 1.82 6.50 -12.51
N TYR A 278 0.72 5.92 -12.00
CA TYR A 278 0.68 5.40 -10.63
C TYR A 278 1.64 4.22 -10.42
N VAL A 279 1.61 3.22 -11.31
CA VAL A 279 2.48 2.03 -11.20
C VAL A 279 3.96 2.42 -11.33
N LEU A 280 4.30 3.31 -12.29
CA LEU A 280 5.67 3.81 -12.45
C LEU A 280 6.17 4.53 -11.18
N LEU A 281 5.36 5.44 -10.64
CA LEU A 281 5.68 6.15 -9.40
C LEU A 281 5.89 5.17 -8.23
N ASP A 282 5.00 4.20 -8.07
CA ASP A 282 5.07 3.25 -6.96
C ASP A 282 6.29 2.34 -7.06
N LEU A 283 6.64 1.85 -8.26
CA LEU A 283 7.84 1.04 -8.48
C LEU A 283 9.12 1.81 -8.23
N VAL A 284 9.23 3.02 -8.78
CA VAL A 284 10.43 3.88 -8.62
C VAL A 284 10.67 4.16 -7.14
N LEU A 285 9.66 4.65 -6.43
CA LEU A 285 9.76 4.94 -5.00
C LEU A 285 9.99 3.68 -4.16
N GLY A 286 9.41 2.55 -4.56
CA GLY A 286 9.63 1.26 -3.92
C GLY A 286 11.07 0.78 -4.05
N ARG A 287 11.69 0.92 -5.22
CA ARG A 287 13.13 0.61 -5.43
C ARG A 287 14.03 1.50 -4.58
N MET A 288 13.74 2.80 -4.52
CA MET A 288 14.48 3.75 -3.68
C MET A 288 14.40 3.38 -2.19
N ASN A 289 13.22 3.08 -1.69
CA ASN A 289 13.01 2.68 -0.29
C ASN A 289 13.74 1.37 0.08
N LYS A 290 14.03 0.53 -0.91
CA LYS A 290 14.81 -0.70 -0.74
C LYS A 290 16.32 -0.51 -0.92
N GLY A 291 16.78 0.71 -1.15
CA GLY A 291 18.19 1.08 -1.29
C GLY A 291 18.78 0.85 -2.68
N ALA A 292 17.97 0.88 -3.73
CA ALA A 292 18.49 0.90 -5.10
C ALA A 292 19.34 2.17 -5.31
N ARG A 293 20.52 1.99 -5.87
CA ARG A 293 21.49 3.08 -6.10
C ARG A 293 21.30 3.77 -7.45
N GLU A 294 20.77 3.04 -8.41
CA GLU A 294 20.50 3.54 -9.75
C GLU A 294 19.00 3.54 -10.00
N ILE A 295 18.47 4.69 -10.39
CA ILE A 295 17.07 4.90 -10.69
C ILE A 295 16.98 5.53 -12.07
N ASP A 296 16.56 4.73 -13.04
CA ASP A 296 16.22 5.16 -14.39
C ASP A 296 14.72 5.05 -14.59
N ILE A 297 14.04 6.20 -14.63
CA ILE A 297 12.58 6.25 -14.76
C ILE A 297 12.17 5.94 -16.20
N ALA A 298 12.94 6.39 -17.19
CA ALA A 298 12.65 6.13 -18.60
C ALA A 298 12.76 4.63 -18.89
N ALA A 299 13.88 3.98 -18.53
CA ALA A 299 14.05 2.54 -18.69
C ALA A 299 13.00 1.73 -17.89
N THR A 300 12.59 2.23 -16.71
CA THR A 300 11.51 1.60 -15.95
C THR A 300 10.19 1.69 -16.74
N LEU A 301 9.90 2.82 -17.37
CA LEU A 301 8.69 2.96 -18.18
C LEU A 301 8.74 2.08 -19.44
N GLU A 302 9.87 1.94 -20.11
CA GLU A 302 10.06 0.99 -21.22
C GLU A 302 9.73 -0.43 -20.77
N HIS A 303 10.30 -0.87 -19.65
CA HIS A 303 9.99 -2.18 -19.06
C HIS A 303 8.49 -2.38 -18.74
N LEU A 304 7.81 -1.34 -18.26
CA LEU A 304 6.36 -1.40 -18.07
C LEU A 304 5.61 -1.50 -19.39
N ARG A 305 6.06 -0.80 -20.44
CA ARG A 305 5.47 -0.82 -21.79
C ARG A 305 5.69 -2.13 -22.52
N ASP A 306 6.73 -2.90 -22.18
CA ASP A 306 6.89 -4.30 -22.64
C ASP A 306 5.75 -5.20 -22.18
N GLN A 307 5.09 -4.85 -21.08
CA GLN A 307 4.02 -5.66 -20.48
C GLN A 307 2.63 -5.10 -20.79
N ARG A 308 2.50 -3.79 -21.05
CA ARG A 308 1.25 -3.17 -21.50
C ARG A 308 1.55 -1.91 -22.27
N ALA A 309 1.04 -1.84 -23.50
CA ALA A 309 1.19 -0.68 -24.35
C ALA A 309 0.58 0.59 -23.73
N GLY A 310 1.17 1.75 -24.02
CA GLY A 310 0.62 3.07 -23.72
C GLY A 310 0.60 3.45 -22.25
N LEU A 311 1.26 2.68 -21.36
CA LEU A 311 1.40 3.09 -19.98
C LEU A 311 2.11 4.44 -19.88
N VAL A 312 1.55 5.37 -19.09
CA VAL A 312 1.87 6.81 -19.08
C VAL A 312 1.56 7.42 -20.46
N ALA A 313 0.37 7.97 -20.64
CA ALA A 313 -0.15 8.36 -21.95
C ALA A 313 0.33 9.75 -22.41
N THR A 314 0.73 10.63 -21.51
CA THR A 314 1.12 12.00 -21.82
C THR A 314 2.46 12.39 -21.23
N ARG A 315 3.16 13.31 -21.91
CA ARG A 315 4.40 13.91 -21.36
C ARG A 315 4.15 14.57 -20.01
N GLN A 316 2.98 15.19 -19.83
CA GLN A 316 2.62 15.83 -18.57
C GLN A 316 2.54 14.81 -17.42
N GLN A 317 2.01 13.61 -17.66
CA GLN A 317 2.00 12.52 -16.68
C GLN A 317 3.40 12.03 -16.36
N PHE A 318 4.28 11.92 -17.37
CA PHE A 318 5.69 11.55 -17.16
C PHE A 318 6.42 12.62 -16.34
N GLU A 319 6.28 13.90 -16.69
CA GLU A 319 6.83 15.03 -15.94
C GLU A 319 6.32 15.05 -14.48
N PHE A 320 5.03 14.75 -14.29
CA PHE A 320 4.44 14.65 -12.96
C PHE A 320 5.07 13.55 -12.10
N VAL A 321 5.37 12.38 -12.67
CA VAL A 321 6.09 11.30 -11.96
C VAL A 321 7.46 11.78 -11.50
N LEU A 322 8.22 12.47 -12.38
CA LEU A 322 9.52 13.06 -12.01
C LEU A 322 9.38 14.05 -10.85
N MET A 323 8.37 14.92 -10.89
CA MET A 323 8.09 15.88 -9.81
C MET A 323 7.74 15.19 -8.49
N ALA A 324 6.88 14.16 -8.54
CA ALA A 324 6.48 13.43 -7.34
C ALA A 324 7.66 12.66 -6.70
N VAL A 325 8.53 12.07 -7.52
CA VAL A 325 9.77 11.44 -7.05
C VAL A 325 10.68 12.47 -6.39
N ALA A 326 10.89 13.62 -7.03
CA ALA A 326 11.72 14.69 -6.47
C ALA A 326 11.19 15.20 -5.12
N GLU A 327 9.88 15.37 -4.99
CA GLU A 327 9.24 15.80 -3.73
C GLU A 327 9.43 14.78 -2.60
N GLU A 328 9.24 13.48 -2.89
CA GLU A 328 9.46 12.42 -1.91
C GLU A 328 10.91 12.36 -1.46
N VAL A 329 11.87 12.45 -2.39
CA VAL A 329 13.30 12.48 -2.08
C VAL A 329 13.67 13.69 -1.22
N HIS A 330 13.15 14.87 -1.53
CA HIS A 330 13.33 16.05 -0.71
C HIS A 330 12.83 15.87 0.73
N ALA A 331 11.65 15.26 0.88
CA ALA A 331 11.09 14.98 2.20
C ALA A 331 11.97 14.00 2.99
N ILE A 332 12.48 12.95 2.34
CA ILE A 332 13.38 11.98 2.95
C ILE A 332 14.69 12.66 3.38
N LEU A 333 15.34 13.43 2.49
CA LEU A 333 16.60 14.10 2.79
C LEU A 333 16.49 15.13 3.92
N LYS A 334 15.32 15.79 4.06
CA LYS A 334 15.06 16.70 5.20
C LYS A 334 14.92 15.94 6.51
N ALA A 335 14.37 14.76 6.51
CA ALA A 335 14.17 13.95 7.71
C ALA A 335 15.50 13.33 8.21
N LEU A 336 16.39 12.91 7.32
CA LEU A 336 17.65 12.23 7.66
C LEU A 336 18.60 13.05 8.56
N PRO A 337 18.88 14.37 8.33
CA PRO A 337 19.76 15.15 9.19
C PRO A 337 19.21 15.38 10.60
N ALA A 338 17.90 15.56 10.73
CA ALA A 338 17.27 15.73 12.03
C ALA A 338 17.44 14.46 12.90
N ASN A 339 17.19 13.29 12.33
CA ASN A 339 17.38 12.02 13.04
C ASN A 339 18.84 11.75 13.43
N GLN A 340 19.81 12.18 12.62
CA GLN A 340 21.24 12.03 12.97
C GLN A 340 21.67 12.98 14.09
N ASN A 341 21.13 14.19 14.14
CA ASN A 341 21.45 15.15 15.19
C ASN A 341 20.80 14.75 16.52
N GLU A 342 19.55 14.31 16.52
CA GLU A 342 18.88 13.79 17.71
C GLU A 342 19.59 12.57 18.28
N LYS A 343 20.05 11.65 17.42
CA LYS A 343 20.81 10.46 17.87
C LYS A 343 22.16 10.85 18.45
N ARG A 344 22.87 11.82 17.86
CA ARG A 344 24.12 12.35 18.40
C ARG A 344 23.93 13.08 19.75
N ASP A 345 22.83 13.76 19.92
CA ASP A 345 22.53 14.50 21.15
C ASP A 345 22.07 13.54 22.26
N LEU A 346 21.31 12.50 21.96
CA LEU A 346 21.00 11.40 22.89
C LEU A 346 22.26 10.61 23.27
N ASP A 347 23.16 10.31 22.33
CA ASP A 347 24.43 9.63 22.65
C ASP A 347 25.34 10.51 23.51
N LYS A 348 25.33 11.84 23.33
CA LYS A 348 26.08 12.75 24.20
C LYS A 348 25.49 12.91 25.59
N GLU A 349 24.16 12.86 25.73
CA GLU A 349 23.49 12.87 27.04
C GLU A 349 23.75 11.55 27.80
N ALA A 350 23.67 10.40 27.12
CA ALA A 350 23.98 9.10 27.72
C ALA A 350 25.45 9.03 28.23
N VAL A 351 26.41 9.54 27.45
CA VAL A 351 27.82 9.61 27.88
C VAL A 351 28.01 10.54 29.07
N LYS A 352 27.29 11.67 29.15
CA LYS A 352 27.34 12.56 30.31
C LYS A 352 26.78 11.93 31.57
N GLU A 353 25.67 11.20 31.46
CA GLU A 353 25.08 10.49 32.60
C GLU A 353 25.99 9.38 33.13
N GLU A 354 26.69 8.63 32.27
CA GLU A 354 27.68 7.61 32.68
C GLU A 354 28.89 8.25 33.38
N ASP A 355 29.39 9.39 32.88
CA ASP A 355 30.51 10.11 33.53
C ASP A 355 30.10 10.71 34.88
N GLU A 356 28.90 11.26 35.02
CA GLU A 356 28.39 11.75 36.32
C GLU A 356 28.16 10.62 37.32
N PHE A 357 27.65 9.47 36.85
CA PHE A 357 27.48 8.27 37.70
C PHE A 357 28.82 7.72 38.16
N SER A 358 29.83 7.64 37.29
CA SER A 358 31.19 7.22 37.59
C SER A 358 31.85 8.16 38.59
N THR A 359 31.66 9.49 38.45
CA THR A 359 32.22 10.51 39.36
C THR A 359 31.54 10.48 40.73
N ARG A 360 30.23 10.23 40.81
CA ARG A 360 29.49 10.03 42.06
C ARG A 360 29.90 8.73 42.79
N ALA A 361 30.17 7.66 42.05
CA ALA A 361 30.64 6.40 42.60
C ALA A 361 32.05 6.56 43.24
N LYS A 362 32.99 7.25 42.57
CA LYS A 362 34.33 7.58 43.09
C LYS A 362 34.28 8.44 44.34
N LYS A 363 33.47 9.50 44.38
CA LYS A 363 33.28 10.32 45.59
C LYS A 363 32.65 9.59 46.77
N LYS A 364 31.87 8.56 46.50
CA LYS A 364 31.26 7.74 47.58
C LYS A 364 32.24 6.72 48.16
N SER A 365 33.17 6.20 47.33
CA SER A 365 34.28 5.34 47.74
C SER A 365 35.29 6.10 48.61
N GLU A 366 35.73 7.30 48.18
CA GLU A 366 36.67 8.15 48.96
C GLU A 366 36.07 8.62 50.30
N LYS A 367 34.75 8.77 50.43
CA LYS A 367 34.10 9.13 51.70
C LYS A 367 33.99 7.92 52.69
N ASN A 368 34.00 6.71 52.16
CA ASN A 368 33.97 5.52 53.01
C ASN A 368 35.37 5.15 53.54
N ASP A 369 36.44 5.41 52.78
CA ASP A 369 37.85 5.16 53.17
C ASP A 369 38.31 6.13 54.27
N LEU A 370 37.62 7.23 54.50
CA LEU A 370 37.94 8.23 55.58
C LEU A 370 37.23 7.94 56.93
N LYS A 371 36.43 6.89 57.03
CA LYS A 371 35.68 6.55 58.27
C LYS A 371 36.24 5.42 59.12
N ASP A 372 37.27 4.71 58.65
CA ASP A 372 37.81 3.55 59.32
C ASP A 372 39.23 3.74 59.93
N PHE A 373 39.51 4.88 60.56
CA PHE A 373 40.66 5.01 61.45
C PHE A 373 40.19 5.23 62.90
N PRO A 374 40.37 4.27 63.82
CA PRO A 374 40.08 4.46 65.22
C PRO A 374 41.16 5.34 65.85
N ASN A 375 40.73 6.34 66.62
CA ASN A 375 41.50 7.20 67.52
C ASN A 375 42.46 6.44 68.42
N ALA A 376 43.77 6.44 68.22
CA ALA A 376 44.78 6.03 69.18
C ALA A 376 45.12 7.24 70.06
N LYS A 377 44.83 7.09 71.39
CA LYS A 377 45.23 8.06 72.43
C LYS A 377 46.77 8.02 72.65
N PRO A 378 47.44 9.15 72.99
CA PRO A 378 48.85 9.18 73.31
C PRO A 378 49.10 8.67 74.71
N VAL A 379 50.00 7.70 74.85
CA VAL A 379 50.54 7.20 76.17
C VAL A 379 51.73 8.08 76.49
N SER A 380 51.69 8.73 77.66
CA SER A 380 52.74 9.50 78.24
C SER A 380 53.83 8.57 78.78
N SER A 381 55.07 8.70 78.36
CA SER A 381 56.26 8.12 78.93
C SER A 381 56.78 8.98 80.10
N LYS A 382 56.81 8.44 81.27
CA LYS A 382 57.67 8.97 82.36
C LYS A 382 59.01 8.23 82.34
N ASN A 383 60.03 9.07 82.47
CA ASN A 383 61.41 8.69 82.73
C ASN A 383 61.52 7.91 84.05
N GLU A 384 62.47 6.99 84.12
CA GLU A 384 63.34 6.86 85.30
C GLU A 384 64.65 6.17 84.89
N GLU A 385 65.70 6.78 85.42
CA GLU A 385 67.10 6.54 85.37
C GLU A 385 67.52 5.11 85.87
N ASN A 386 68.47 4.51 85.24
CA ASN A 386 69.85 4.12 85.77
C ASN A 386 70.61 3.45 84.62
#